data_afe97723bd1dd9212de92b72536bd378
#
_entry.id   afe97723bd1dd9212de92b72536bd378
#
_cell.length_a   1.000
_cell.length_b   1.000
_cell.length_c   1.000
_cell.angle_alpha   90.00
_cell.angle_beta   90.00
_cell.angle_gamma   90.00
#
_symmetry.space_group_name_H-M   'P 1'
#
loop_
_entity.id
_entity.type
_entity.pdbx_description
1 polymer ?
#
loop_
_entity_poly.entity_id
_entity_poly.type
_entity_poly.pdbx_seq_one_letter_code
_entity_poly.pdbx_strand_id
1 'polypeptide(L)'
;EDAGLTARVDAYGTVAGVLPGKSEETLIIGSHYDSVPNGGRYDGCSGVIAGIRVAQALREEGVVPAYTLMILGLNDEEGVALTEGFLSSRGVCGEIDEAALDRVRHRTTGESLRQLTGTEQAEHIALPKECRGYLEFHVEQGPVLDHEGRGLAVVEHIVGICHGFWCIYGEQNHAGTTPMELRKDPMPVFGQIAAALPDLAKRYPKAV
;
A
#
# COMPACT_ATOMS: atom_id res chain seq x y z
N GLU A 1 5.81 14.25 -17.86
CA GLU A 1 6.08 15.46 -18.66
C GLU A 1 5.18 15.53 -19.89
N ASP A 2 4.98 14.45 -20.61
CA ASP A 2 4.14 14.42 -21.83
C ASP A 2 2.69 14.83 -21.58
N ALA A 3 2.18 14.56 -20.38
CA ALA A 3 0.85 15.03 -19.92
C ALA A 3 0.82 16.53 -19.55
N GLY A 4 1.95 17.25 -19.70
CA GLY A 4 2.08 18.67 -19.34
C GLY A 4 2.21 18.96 -17.86
N LEU A 5 2.57 17.95 -17.07
CA LEU A 5 2.85 18.10 -15.66
C LEU A 5 4.30 18.55 -15.43
N THR A 6 4.51 19.43 -14.45
CA THR A 6 5.83 19.66 -13.91
C THR A 6 6.14 18.57 -12.91
N ALA A 7 7.02 17.64 -13.32
CA ALA A 7 7.31 16.44 -12.54
C ALA A 7 8.62 16.56 -11.74
N ARG A 8 8.64 15.97 -10.54
CA ARG A 8 9.83 15.82 -9.68
C ARG A 8 9.79 14.48 -8.95
N VAL A 9 10.97 14.01 -8.55
CA VAL A 9 11.15 12.79 -7.75
C VAL A 9 11.98 13.15 -6.53
N ASP A 10 11.64 12.63 -5.37
CA ASP A 10 12.40 12.81 -4.13
C ASP A 10 13.32 11.63 -3.82
N ALA A 11 14.06 11.73 -2.72
CA ALA A 11 15.02 10.72 -2.29
C ALA A 11 14.37 9.38 -1.91
N TYR A 12 13.09 9.35 -1.63
CA TYR A 12 12.33 8.13 -1.28
C TYR A 12 11.66 7.47 -2.48
N GLY A 13 11.86 8.03 -3.66
CA GLY A 13 11.21 7.57 -4.88
C GLY A 13 9.77 8.08 -5.03
N THR A 14 9.30 9.00 -4.18
CA THR A 14 8.01 9.65 -4.41
C THR A 14 8.07 10.47 -5.68
N VAL A 15 7.12 10.26 -6.57
CA VAL A 15 6.98 11.02 -7.82
C VAL A 15 5.81 11.98 -7.68
N ALA A 16 6.01 13.25 -7.96
CA ALA A 16 4.94 14.24 -8.01
C ALA A 16 4.91 14.96 -9.34
N GLY A 17 3.73 15.08 -9.93
CA GLY A 17 3.46 15.92 -11.10
C GLY A 17 2.42 16.97 -10.77
N VAL A 18 2.68 18.24 -11.11
CA VAL A 18 1.79 19.35 -10.78
C VAL A 18 1.19 19.96 -12.05
N LEU A 19 -0.13 20.10 -12.06
CA LEU A 19 -0.91 20.89 -13.01
C LEU A 19 -1.48 22.11 -12.29
N PRO A 20 -1.01 23.34 -12.59
CA PRO A 20 -1.53 24.53 -11.96
C PRO A 20 -3.03 24.74 -12.21
N GLY A 21 -3.76 25.12 -11.18
CA GLY A 21 -5.16 25.50 -11.24
C GLY A 21 -5.36 27.01 -11.12
N LYS A 22 -6.60 27.42 -10.93
CA LYS A 22 -7.00 28.82 -10.70
C LYS A 22 -6.68 29.29 -9.27
N SER A 23 -6.48 28.32 -8.36
CA SER A 23 -6.14 28.53 -6.94
C SER A 23 -4.88 27.75 -6.59
N GLU A 24 -4.15 28.25 -5.59
CA GLU A 24 -3.01 27.55 -4.98
C GLU A 24 -3.46 26.37 -4.09
N GLU A 25 -4.74 26.38 -3.67
CA GLU A 25 -5.31 25.22 -2.99
C GLU A 25 -5.13 23.98 -3.86
N THR A 26 -4.63 22.90 -3.25
CA THR A 26 -4.20 21.71 -4.00
C THR A 26 -5.09 20.51 -3.69
N LEU A 27 -5.60 19.86 -4.73
CA LEU A 27 -6.20 18.55 -4.65
C LEU A 27 -5.16 17.52 -5.11
N ILE A 28 -4.91 16.52 -4.27
CA ILE A 28 -3.99 15.44 -4.58
C ILE A 28 -4.78 14.28 -5.19
N ILE A 29 -4.27 13.72 -6.29
CA ILE A 29 -4.73 12.46 -6.87
C ILE A 29 -3.51 11.55 -6.88
N GLY A 30 -3.57 10.43 -6.16
CA GLY A 30 -2.39 9.59 -6.00
C GLY A 30 -2.73 8.13 -5.73
N SER A 31 -1.72 7.31 -5.86
CA SER A 31 -1.67 5.91 -5.47
C SER A 31 -0.21 5.45 -5.46
N HIS A 32 0.03 4.17 -5.20
CA HIS A 32 1.37 3.60 -5.28
C HIS A 32 1.69 3.07 -6.68
N TYR A 33 2.98 2.89 -6.97
CA TYR A 33 3.44 2.33 -8.25
C TYR A 33 4.30 1.07 -8.07
N ASP A 34 4.61 0.69 -6.85
CA ASP A 34 5.16 -0.62 -6.50
C ASP A 34 4.07 -1.68 -6.45
N SER A 35 4.44 -2.94 -6.35
CA SER A 35 3.54 -4.08 -6.25
C SER A 35 4.21 -5.25 -5.54
N VAL A 36 3.42 -6.12 -4.95
CA VAL A 36 3.90 -7.38 -4.40
C VAL A 36 4.37 -8.34 -5.49
N PRO A 37 5.30 -9.28 -5.21
CA PRO A 37 5.67 -10.33 -6.15
C PRO A 37 4.42 -11.11 -6.62
N ASN A 38 4.26 -11.24 -7.93
CA ASN A 38 3.08 -11.83 -8.57
C ASN A 38 1.77 -11.07 -8.33
N GLY A 39 1.84 -9.79 -7.98
CA GLY A 39 0.69 -8.90 -7.82
C GLY A 39 -0.07 -8.63 -9.11
N GLY A 40 -1.25 -8.03 -8.98
CA GLY A 40 -2.06 -7.60 -10.10
C GLY A 40 -1.43 -6.43 -10.86
N ARG A 41 -1.47 -6.45 -12.18
CA ARG A 41 -0.88 -5.37 -13.02
C ARG A 41 -1.57 -4.01 -12.89
N TYR A 42 -2.70 -3.95 -12.22
CA TYR A 42 -3.49 -2.71 -12.02
C TYR A 42 -3.44 -2.20 -10.58
N ASP A 43 -2.85 -2.99 -9.68
CA ASP A 43 -2.72 -2.67 -8.28
C ASP A 43 -1.84 -1.43 -8.09
N GLY A 44 -2.34 -0.42 -7.42
CA GLY A 44 -1.70 0.89 -7.24
C GLY A 44 -1.48 1.69 -8.51
N CYS A 45 -0.76 1.13 -9.49
CA CYS A 45 -0.39 1.80 -10.73
C CYS A 45 -1.59 2.41 -11.48
N SER A 46 -2.77 1.76 -11.44
CA SER A 46 -3.96 2.27 -12.11
C SER A 46 -4.40 3.63 -11.55
N GLY A 47 -4.23 3.86 -10.25
CA GLY A 47 -4.56 5.14 -9.60
C GLY A 47 -3.64 6.28 -10.04
N VAL A 48 -2.34 6.00 -10.13
CA VAL A 48 -1.36 6.98 -10.64
C VAL A 48 -1.66 7.33 -12.10
N ILE A 49 -1.88 6.30 -12.93
CA ILE A 49 -2.22 6.49 -14.36
C ILE A 49 -3.53 7.24 -14.51
N ALA A 50 -4.56 6.95 -13.71
CA ALA A 50 -5.83 7.67 -13.73
C ALA A 50 -5.62 9.16 -13.45
N GLY A 51 -4.83 9.50 -12.42
CA GLY A 51 -4.48 10.90 -12.13
C GLY A 51 -3.78 11.60 -13.30
N ILE A 52 -2.79 10.95 -13.93
CA ILE A 52 -2.09 11.49 -15.11
C ILE A 52 -3.08 11.70 -16.27
N ARG A 53 -3.97 10.75 -16.52
CA ARG A 53 -4.97 10.85 -17.59
C ARG A 53 -5.99 11.97 -17.35
N VAL A 54 -6.40 12.19 -16.09
CA VAL A 54 -7.26 13.33 -15.73
C VAL A 54 -6.56 14.65 -16.05
N ALA A 55 -5.30 14.81 -15.63
CA ALA A 55 -4.54 16.01 -15.90
C ALA A 55 -4.34 16.24 -17.41
N GLN A 56 -4.05 15.19 -18.16
CA GLN A 56 -3.92 15.23 -19.62
C GLN A 56 -5.24 15.65 -20.30
N ALA A 57 -6.37 15.04 -19.92
CA ALA A 57 -7.67 15.35 -20.48
C ALA A 57 -8.07 16.82 -20.25
N LEU A 58 -7.87 17.33 -19.02
CA LEU A 58 -8.13 18.74 -18.72
C LEU A 58 -7.33 19.68 -19.61
N ARG A 59 -6.05 19.33 -19.83
CA ARG A 59 -5.19 20.11 -20.70
C ARG A 59 -5.61 20.04 -22.17
N GLU A 60 -5.93 18.86 -22.68
CA GLU A 60 -6.40 18.64 -24.07
C GLU A 60 -7.69 19.40 -24.35
N GLU A 61 -8.58 19.52 -23.38
CA GLU A 61 -9.83 20.27 -23.45
C GLU A 61 -9.65 21.77 -23.16
N GLY A 62 -8.44 22.22 -22.82
CA GLY A 62 -8.16 23.62 -22.48
C GLY A 62 -8.80 24.04 -21.14
N VAL A 63 -9.14 23.10 -20.27
CA VAL A 63 -9.76 23.35 -18.98
C VAL A 63 -8.70 23.60 -17.92
N VAL A 64 -8.72 24.79 -17.31
CA VAL A 64 -7.92 25.09 -16.12
C VAL A 64 -8.74 24.68 -14.89
N PRO A 65 -8.26 23.70 -14.09
CA PRO A 65 -9.01 23.24 -12.93
C PRO A 65 -9.16 24.33 -11.86
N ALA A 66 -10.16 24.24 -11.01
CA ALA A 66 -10.40 25.19 -9.93
C ALA A 66 -9.27 25.20 -8.91
N TYR A 67 -8.76 24.01 -8.60
CA TYR A 67 -7.64 23.78 -7.69
C TYR A 67 -6.40 23.35 -8.48
N THR A 68 -5.22 23.62 -7.98
CA THR A 68 -4.00 22.98 -8.44
C THR A 68 -4.13 21.48 -8.23
N LEU A 69 -3.79 20.67 -9.24
CA LEU A 69 -3.76 19.22 -9.13
C LEU A 69 -2.32 18.75 -8.89
N MET A 70 -2.13 17.92 -7.89
CA MET A 70 -0.88 17.23 -7.62
C MET A 70 -1.10 15.74 -7.80
N ILE A 71 -0.44 15.16 -8.80
CA ILE A 71 -0.50 13.72 -9.04
C ILE A 71 0.66 13.09 -8.29
N LEU A 72 0.37 12.17 -7.37
CA LEU A 72 1.37 11.46 -6.57
C LEU A 72 1.49 10.00 -6.99
N GLY A 73 2.74 9.57 -7.21
CA GLY A 73 3.14 8.17 -7.26
C GLY A 73 3.96 7.83 -6.02
N LEU A 74 3.44 6.97 -5.17
CA LEU A 74 4.07 6.54 -3.93
C LEU A 74 4.87 5.26 -4.15
N ASN A 75 6.04 5.17 -3.51
CA ASN A 75 6.95 4.04 -3.60
C ASN A 75 6.92 3.22 -2.32
N ASP A 76 7.06 1.89 -2.46
CA ASP A 76 7.13 0.91 -1.37
C ASP A 76 5.96 1.02 -0.38
N GLU A 77 4.75 1.22 -0.91
CA GLU A 77 3.52 1.16 -0.13
C GLU A 77 3.33 -0.23 0.44
N GLU A 78 3.51 -1.26 -0.37
CA GLU A 78 3.38 -2.68 -0.05
C GLU A 78 4.44 -3.19 0.94
N GLY A 79 5.49 -2.40 1.21
CA GLY A 79 6.56 -2.75 2.15
C GLY A 79 7.35 -3.99 1.75
N VAL A 80 7.45 -4.29 0.47
CA VAL A 80 8.12 -5.49 -0.04
C VAL A 80 9.62 -5.29 -0.16
N ALA A 81 10.05 -4.15 -0.65
CA ALA A 81 11.46 -3.88 -0.91
C ALA A 81 12.22 -3.46 0.34
N LEU A 82 11.61 -2.66 1.19
CA LEU A 82 12.25 -2.05 2.35
C LEU A 82 11.79 -2.66 3.68
N THR A 83 12.57 -2.46 4.73
CA THR A 83 12.26 -2.99 6.07
C THR A 83 11.11 -2.28 6.77
N GLU A 84 10.78 -1.07 6.34
CA GLU A 84 9.65 -0.29 6.82
C GLU A 84 8.75 0.05 5.63
N GLY A 85 7.48 -0.32 5.69
CA GLY A 85 6.49 0.01 4.65
C GLY A 85 6.02 1.46 4.71
N PHE A 86 5.25 1.87 3.70
CA PHE A 86 4.69 3.22 3.57
C PHE A 86 5.74 4.34 3.56
N LEU A 87 6.96 4.06 3.12
CA LEU A 87 8.07 5.01 3.23
C LEU A 87 7.75 6.34 2.55
N SER A 88 7.31 6.30 1.30
CA SER A 88 6.97 7.51 0.54
C SER A 88 5.85 8.32 1.16
N SER A 89 4.74 7.68 1.54
CA SER A 89 3.60 8.36 2.15
C SER A 89 3.94 8.96 3.51
N ARG A 90 4.73 8.25 4.33
CA ARG A 90 5.27 8.78 5.59
C ARG A 90 6.20 9.98 5.35
N GLY A 91 7.02 9.93 4.29
CA GLY A 91 7.85 11.06 3.87
C GLY A 91 6.99 12.27 3.52
N VAL A 92 5.99 12.09 2.68
CA VAL A 92 5.04 13.16 2.28
C VAL A 92 4.33 13.76 3.50
N CYS A 93 4.00 12.96 4.51
CA CYS A 93 3.41 13.41 5.76
C CYS A 93 4.40 14.03 6.77
N GLY A 94 5.70 14.02 6.46
CA GLY A 94 6.74 14.55 7.34
C GLY A 94 7.07 13.66 8.54
N GLU A 95 6.80 12.36 8.45
CA GLU A 95 7.05 11.39 9.52
C GLU A 95 8.41 10.69 9.41
N ILE A 96 9.19 11.00 8.36
CA ILE A 96 10.50 10.42 8.14
C ILE A 96 11.58 11.44 8.53
N ASP A 97 12.45 11.02 9.44
CA ASP A 97 13.61 11.77 9.87
C ASP A 97 14.91 11.27 9.19
N GLU A 98 16.00 12.01 9.38
CA GLU A 98 17.30 11.63 8.81
C GLU A 98 17.80 10.27 9.34
N ALA A 99 17.42 9.88 10.56
CA ALA A 99 17.78 8.58 11.10
C ALA A 99 17.16 7.42 10.31
N ALA A 100 16.03 7.67 9.63
CA ALA A 100 15.42 6.68 8.74
C ALA A 100 16.31 6.34 7.54
N LEU A 101 17.13 7.28 7.05
CA LEU A 101 18.07 7.03 5.95
C LEU A 101 19.06 5.91 6.25
N ASP A 102 19.45 5.77 7.52
CA ASP A 102 20.39 4.71 7.95
C ASP A 102 19.69 3.48 8.51
N ARG A 103 18.48 3.64 9.05
CA ARG A 103 17.69 2.56 9.67
C ARG A 103 16.94 1.72 8.65
N VAL A 104 16.29 2.37 7.69
CA VAL A 104 15.53 1.68 6.64
C VAL A 104 16.50 1.01 5.68
N ARG A 105 16.29 -0.28 5.42
CA ARG A 105 17.19 -1.09 4.60
C ARG A 105 16.41 -1.87 3.54
N HIS A 106 17.06 -2.08 2.42
CA HIS A 106 16.56 -3.00 1.42
C HIS A 106 16.63 -4.44 1.95
N ARG A 107 15.51 -5.14 1.91
CA ARG A 107 15.37 -6.48 2.53
C ARG A 107 16.32 -7.53 1.96
N THR A 108 16.65 -7.42 0.68
CA THR A 108 17.50 -8.40 -0.01
C THR A 108 18.98 -8.03 0.04
N THR A 109 19.34 -6.76 -0.23
CA THR A 109 20.74 -6.35 -0.32
C THR A 109 21.31 -5.89 1.02
N GLY A 110 20.46 -5.50 1.98
CA GLY A 110 20.86 -4.93 3.26
C GLY A 110 21.35 -3.49 3.20
N GLU A 111 21.39 -2.90 2.00
CA GLU A 111 21.77 -1.49 1.82
C GLU A 111 20.81 -0.57 2.53
N SER A 112 21.35 0.46 3.19
CA SER A 112 20.52 1.50 3.79
C SER A 112 19.88 2.39 2.72
N LEU A 113 18.81 3.06 3.07
CA LEU A 113 18.15 4.02 2.18
C LEU A 113 19.12 5.09 1.69
N ARG A 114 20.02 5.57 2.55
CA ARG A 114 21.12 6.49 2.19
C ARG A 114 22.01 5.92 1.08
N GLN A 115 22.39 4.65 1.18
CA GLN A 115 23.21 3.98 0.16
C GLN A 115 22.45 3.79 -1.16
N LEU A 116 21.17 3.42 -1.09
CA LEU A 116 20.32 3.23 -2.27
C LEU A 116 20.06 4.53 -3.03
N THR A 117 19.81 5.62 -2.31
CA THR A 117 19.44 6.90 -2.91
C THR A 117 20.64 7.81 -3.17
N GLY A 118 21.78 7.56 -2.51
CA GLY A 118 22.95 8.44 -2.57
C GLY A 118 22.72 9.82 -1.96
N THR A 119 21.65 9.99 -1.15
CA THR A 119 21.31 11.26 -0.53
C THR A 119 21.94 11.45 0.85
N GLU A 120 22.44 12.64 1.11
CA GLU A 120 22.96 13.02 2.42
C GLU A 120 21.88 13.64 3.33
N GLN A 121 20.75 14.05 2.76
CA GLN A 121 19.66 14.71 3.47
C GLN A 121 18.33 14.03 3.15
N ALA A 122 17.44 14.03 4.13
CA ALA A 122 16.09 13.47 4.01
C ALA A 122 15.15 14.42 3.25
N GLU A 123 15.52 14.81 2.03
CA GLU A 123 14.63 15.62 1.20
C GLU A 123 13.43 14.78 0.74
N HIS A 124 12.23 15.29 0.93
CA HIS A 124 10.99 14.66 0.53
C HIS A 124 10.00 15.66 -0.07
N ILE A 125 9.09 15.13 -0.87
CA ILE A 125 7.93 15.86 -1.36
C ILE A 125 6.95 16.00 -0.21
N ALA A 126 6.73 17.23 0.27
CA ALA A 126 5.82 17.49 1.37
C ALA A 126 4.39 17.72 0.90
N LEU A 127 3.43 17.51 1.80
CA LEU A 127 2.04 17.92 1.58
C LEU A 127 1.97 19.43 1.28
N PRO A 128 1.14 19.84 0.31
CA PRO A 128 0.86 21.24 0.09
C PRO A 128 0.26 21.90 1.34
N LYS A 129 0.62 23.16 1.62
CA LYS A 129 0.08 23.88 2.79
C LYS A 129 -1.44 23.98 2.75
N GLU A 130 -2.00 24.25 1.58
CA GLU A 130 -3.43 24.36 1.33
C GLU A 130 -3.94 23.08 0.64
N CYS A 131 -3.83 21.95 1.33
CA CYS A 131 -4.32 20.67 0.82
C CYS A 131 -5.83 20.55 1.03
N ARG A 132 -6.60 20.46 -0.06
CA ARG A 132 -8.07 20.29 -0.06
C ARG A 132 -8.50 18.86 0.20
N GLY A 133 -7.68 17.90 -0.16
CA GLY A 133 -7.95 16.48 0.01
C GLY A 133 -7.06 15.61 -0.84
N TYR A 134 -7.20 14.32 -0.61
CA TYR A 134 -6.52 13.25 -1.34
C TYR A 134 -7.57 12.32 -1.94
N LEU A 135 -7.45 12.03 -3.22
CA LEU A 135 -8.27 11.07 -3.95
C LEU A 135 -7.38 9.94 -4.42
N GLU A 136 -7.80 8.72 -4.16
CA GLU A 136 -7.16 7.53 -4.67
C GLU A 136 -8.16 6.69 -5.46
N PHE A 137 -7.84 6.44 -6.72
CA PHE A 137 -8.50 5.42 -7.51
C PHE A 137 -7.72 4.12 -7.36
N HIS A 138 -8.39 3.08 -6.90
CA HIS A 138 -7.75 1.81 -6.63
C HIS A 138 -8.65 0.64 -7.05
N VAL A 139 -8.06 -0.50 -7.38
CA VAL A 139 -8.81 -1.73 -7.61
C VAL A 139 -9.40 -2.22 -6.29
N GLU A 140 -10.55 -2.87 -6.32
CA GLU A 140 -11.23 -3.36 -5.12
C GLU A 140 -10.39 -4.40 -4.36
N GLN A 141 -9.57 -5.19 -5.05
CA GLN A 141 -8.85 -6.35 -4.52
C GLN A 141 -9.77 -7.41 -3.89
N GLY A 142 -11.05 -7.36 -4.23
CA GLY A 142 -12.09 -8.24 -3.74
C GLY A 142 -13.11 -8.54 -4.84
N PRO A 143 -14.07 -9.45 -4.58
CA PRO A 143 -15.01 -9.93 -5.61
C PRO A 143 -16.36 -9.22 -5.60
N VAL A 144 -16.60 -8.24 -4.71
CA VAL A 144 -17.97 -7.74 -4.46
C VAL A 144 -18.50 -6.93 -5.63
N LEU A 145 -17.72 -5.97 -6.14
CA LEU A 145 -18.14 -5.14 -7.26
C LEU A 145 -18.32 -5.94 -8.53
N ASP A 146 -17.43 -6.90 -8.79
CA ASP A 146 -17.53 -7.80 -9.93
C ASP A 146 -18.78 -8.67 -9.83
N HIS A 147 -19.02 -9.28 -8.67
CA HIS A 147 -20.21 -10.10 -8.40
C HIS A 147 -21.52 -9.29 -8.56
N GLU A 148 -21.51 -8.01 -8.15
CA GLU A 148 -22.68 -7.12 -8.27
C GLU A 148 -22.80 -6.44 -9.66
N GLY A 149 -21.83 -6.65 -10.55
CA GLY A 149 -21.78 -6.00 -11.87
C GLY A 149 -21.58 -4.49 -11.80
N ARG A 150 -20.92 -3.99 -10.77
CA ARG A 150 -20.64 -2.57 -10.55
C ARG A 150 -19.24 -2.21 -11.01
N GLY A 151 -19.10 -1.15 -11.78
CA GLY A 151 -17.81 -0.66 -12.25
C GLY A 151 -17.05 0.23 -11.26
N LEU A 152 -17.77 0.90 -10.35
CA LEU A 152 -17.19 1.85 -9.39
C LEU A 152 -17.97 1.86 -8.08
N ALA A 153 -17.28 2.16 -7.00
CA ALA A 153 -17.86 2.45 -5.69
C ALA A 153 -16.99 3.45 -4.91
N VAL A 154 -17.56 4.06 -3.91
CA VAL A 154 -16.82 4.85 -2.92
C VAL A 154 -16.56 3.97 -1.71
N VAL A 155 -15.31 3.91 -1.28
CA VAL A 155 -14.91 3.14 -0.10
C VAL A 155 -15.42 3.84 1.16
N GLU A 156 -16.20 3.13 1.97
CA GLU A 156 -16.69 3.63 3.26
C GLU A 156 -15.74 3.28 4.41
N HIS A 157 -15.11 2.11 4.33
CA HIS A 157 -14.24 1.59 5.39
C HIS A 157 -13.08 0.79 4.78
N ILE A 158 -11.92 0.88 5.41
CA ILE A 158 -10.78 0.02 5.18
C ILE A 158 -10.66 -0.92 6.38
N VAL A 159 -10.50 -2.22 6.12
CA VAL A 159 -10.41 -3.23 7.17
C VAL A 159 -9.10 -3.11 7.96
N GLY A 160 -9.18 -3.30 9.25
CA GLY A 160 -7.99 -3.48 10.09
C GLY A 160 -7.47 -4.91 9.97
N ILE A 161 -6.16 -5.07 9.95
CA ILE A 161 -5.50 -6.37 9.88
C ILE A 161 -4.87 -6.69 11.24
N CYS A 162 -5.12 -7.91 11.73
CA CYS A 162 -4.45 -8.44 12.92
C CYS A 162 -3.78 -9.77 12.57
N HIS A 163 -2.46 -9.79 12.63
CA HIS A 163 -1.67 -11.00 12.42
C HIS A 163 -1.27 -11.61 13.74
N GLY A 164 -1.38 -12.94 13.86
CA GLY A 164 -0.97 -13.69 15.04
C GLY A 164 -0.37 -15.04 14.65
N PHE A 165 0.37 -15.60 15.59
CA PHE A 165 0.94 -16.94 15.45
C PHE A 165 0.37 -17.85 16.55
N TRP A 166 -0.06 -19.03 16.13
CA TRP A 166 -0.49 -20.07 17.06
C TRP A 166 0.57 -21.16 17.07
N CYS A 167 1.14 -21.43 18.23
CA CYS A 167 2.10 -22.50 18.43
C CYS A 167 1.43 -23.64 19.18
N ILE A 168 1.33 -24.79 18.54
CA ILE A 168 0.77 -26.00 19.13
C ILE A 168 1.93 -26.97 19.30
N TYR A 169 2.23 -27.34 20.54
CA TYR A 169 3.37 -28.17 20.89
C TYR A 169 2.96 -29.62 20.99
N GLY A 170 3.72 -30.49 20.34
CA GLY A 170 3.59 -31.93 20.40
C GLY A 170 4.89 -32.59 20.81
N GLU A 171 4.91 -33.91 20.75
CA GLU A 171 6.07 -34.74 21.05
C GLU A 171 6.34 -35.70 19.90
N GLN A 172 7.57 -35.67 19.41
CA GLN A 172 7.99 -36.55 18.33
C GLN A 172 8.17 -37.97 18.86
N ASN A 173 7.53 -38.93 18.21
CA ASN A 173 7.60 -40.34 18.53
C ASN A 173 7.61 -41.20 17.27
N HIS A 174 7.97 -42.50 17.42
CA HIS A 174 7.98 -43.43 16.31
C HIS A 174 6.57 -43.71 15.80
N ALA A 175 6.39 -43.62 14.47
CA ALA A 175 5.06 -43.69 13.86
C ALA A 175 4.39 -45.05 14.03
N GLY A 176 5.14 -46.18 13.98
CA GLY A 176 4.62 -47.51 14.03
C GLY A 176 4.54 -48.16 15.42
N THR A 177 5.30 -47.68 16.41
CA THR A 177 5.39 -48.32 17.73
C THR A 177 4.79 -47.50 18.86
N THR A 178 4.39 -46.25 18.63
CA THR A 178 3.77 -45.38 19.64
C THR A 178 2.25 -45.59 19.61
N PRO A 179 1.64 -46.14 20.66
CA PRO A 179 0.18 -46.24 20.76
C PRO A 179 -0.50 -44.87 20.70
N MET A 180 -1.71 -44.80 20.21
CA MET A 180 -2.47 -43.54 20.03
C MET A 180 -2.70 -42.81 21.32
N GLU A 181 -2.94 -43.51 22.41
CA GLU A 181 -3.15 -42.94 23.74
C GLU A 181 -1.92 -42.30 24.37
N LEU A 182 -0.73 -42.61 23.86
CA LEU A 182 0.54 -42.03 24.31
C LEU A 182 1.04 -40.90 23.37
N ARG A 183 0.32 -40.63 22.29
CA ARG A 183 0.72 -39.59 21.35
C ARG A 183 0.33 -38.21 21.83
N LYS A 184 1.24 -37.26 21.66
CA LYS A 184 0.99 -35.83 21.78
C LYS A 184 1.12 -35.18 20.41
N ASP A 185 0.15 -35.51 19.54
CA ASP A 185 0.13 -35.02 18.17
C ASP A 185 -0.55 -33.65 18.11
N PRO A 186 0.10 -32.59 17.60
CA PRO A 186 -0.49 -31.27 17.51
C PRO A 186 -1.55 -31.14 16.41
N MET A 187 -1.55 -32.06 15.41
CA MET A 187 -2.46 -31.95 14.26
C MET A 187 -3.94 -32.08 14.59
N PRO A 188 -4.41 -32.98 15.49
CA PRO A 188 -5.81 -33.02 15.88
C PRO A 188 -6.31 -31.72 16.51
N VAL A 189 -5.46 -31.07 17.32
CA VAL A 189 -5.79 -29.76 17.91
C VAL A 189 -5.86 -28.69 16.84
N PHE A 190 -4.87 -28.65 15.94
CA PHE A 190 -4.90 -27.75 14.80
C PHE A 190 -6.16 -27.94 13.94
N GLY A 191 -6.52 -29.17 13.65
CA GLY A 191 -7.71 -29.51 12.86
C GLY A 191 -9.00 -29.00 13.51
N GLN A 192 -9.15 -29.15 14.83
CA GLN A 192 -10.31 -28.63 15.55
C GLN A 192 -10.38 -27.10 15.53
N ILE A 193 -9.25 -26.42 15.71
CA ILE A 193 -9.17 -24.97 15.64
C ILE A 193 -9.55 -24.50 14.21
N ALA A 194 -8.92 -25.08 13.18
CA ALA A 194 -9.17 -24.71 11.79
C ALA A 194 -10.64 -24.94 11.39
N ALA A 195 -11.24 -26.04 11.83
CA ALA A 195 -12.65 -26.31 11.57
C ALA A 195 -13.62 -25.33 12.27
N ALA A 196 -13.24 -24.76 13.41
CA ALA A 196 -14.08 -23.83 14.14
C ALA A 196 -14.01 -22.37 13.62
N LEU A 197 -12.94 -22.00 12.90
CA LEU A 197 -12.72 -20.63 12.43
C LEU A 197 -13.83 -20.06 11.55
N PRO A 198 -14.37 -20.78 10.53
CA PRO A 198 -15.45 -20.27 9.68
C PRO A 198 -16.71 -19.91 10.47
N ASP A 199 -17.08 -20.72 11.47
CA ASP A 199 -18.26 -20.45 12.29
C ASP A 199 -18.02 -19.34 13.31
N LEU A 200 -16.79 -19.18 13.78
CA LEU A 200 -16.39 -18.05 14.61
C LEU A 200 -16.47 -16.75 13.79
N ALA A 201 -15.93 -16.73 12.59
CA ALA A 201 -15.95 -15.56 11.71
C ALA A 201 -17.38 -15.07 11.42
N LYS A 202 -18.35 -15.97 11.22
CA LYS A 202 -19.76 -15.62 11.02
C LYS A 202 -20.40 -14.85 12.18
N ARG A 203 -19.83 -14.93 13.40
CA ARG A 203 -20.31 -14.17 14.56
C ARG A 203 -19.87 -12.70 14.53
N TYR A 204 -18.96 -12.37 13.64
CA TYR A 204 -18.43 -11.03 13.44
C TYR A 204 -18.72 -10.57 12.02
N PRO A 205 -19.93 -10.01 11.74
CA PRO A 205 -20.38 -9.73 10.37
C PRO A 205 -19.50 -8.75 9.58
N LYS A 206 -18.58 -8.07 10.28
CA LYS A 206 -17.59 -7.18 9.66
C LYS A 206 -16.20 -7.81 9.50
N ALA A 207 -16.04 -9.09 9.86
CA ALA A 207 -14.80 -9.84 9.58
C ALA A 207 -14.82 -10.30 8.12
N VAL A 208 -13.69 -10.16 7.45
CA VAL A 208 -13.42 -10.64 6.09
C VAL A 208 -12.31 -11.68 6.13
#